data_19c5904fc7f4299d2ab15a36b1adaba4
#
_entry.id   19c5904fc7f4299d2ab15a36b1adaba4
#
_cell.length_a   1.000
_cell.length_b   1.000
_cell.length_c   1.000
_cell.angle_alpha   90.00
_cell.angle_beta   90.00
_cell.angle_gamma   90.00
#
_symmetry.space_group_name_H-M   'P 1'
#
loop_
_entity.id
_entity.type
_entity.pdbx_description
1 polymer ?
#
loop_
_entity_poly.entity_id
_entity_poly.type
_entity_poly.pdbx_seq_one_letter_code
_entity_poly.pdbx_strand_id
1 'polypeptide(L)'
;MLQVGRVPETLTVREHVQLFSSYYPAPLPLARVLGLAGLEALSERRYGALSGGERQRVQFALAIVGDPALLFLDEPTVAMDVESRRRFWSGIRELADAGRSILLTTHQLEEADAIASRAVVLAQGRVLADDTPAGIKQRARGRKLRCHTRLSCAELHGLPGVQQVIEQTGGAVSIHSLDSDRTVRALLERDASVSQLEIHSAGLEEAFLALTGAGEEQAHVA
;
A
#
# COMPACT_ATOMS: atom_id res chain seq x y z
N MET A 1 -8.29 -15.08 -1.51
CA MET A 1 -8.71 -15.17 -0.10
C MET A 1 -9.97 -14.32 0.00
N LEU A 2 -11.10 -14.88 0.39
CA LEU A 2 -12.34 -14.13 0.49
C LEU A 2 -12.45 -13.49 1.88
N GLN A 3 -12.89 -12.24 1.97
CA GLN A 3 -13.08 -11.51 3.23
C GLN A 3 -14.07 -12.18 4.20
N VAL A 4 -14.88 -13.14 3.76
CA VAL A 4 -16.00 -13.73 4.51
C VAL A 4 -15.89 -15.26 4.61
N GLY A 5 -14.72 -15.77 4.93
CA GLY A 5 -14.57 -17.17 5.30
C GLY A 5 -14.94 -17.40 6.77
N ARG A 6 -16.11 -17.93 7.07
CA ARG A 6 -16.40 -18.40 8.44
C ARG A 6 -15.74 -19.76 8.64
N VAL A 7 -14.75 -19.81 9.49
CA VAL A 7 -14.14 -21.04 9.99
C VAL A 7 -14.59 -21.29 11.43
N PRO A 8 -14.65 -22.56 11.90
CA PRO A 8 -15.08 -22.89 13.26
C PRO A 8 -14.29 -22.13 14.33
N GLU A 9 -14.96 -21.42 15.22
CA GLU A 9 -14.31 -20.61 16.26
C GLU A 9 -13.66 -21.45 17.39
N THR A 10 -14.08 -22.72 17.50
CA THR A 10 -13.66 -23.63 18.56
C THR A 10 -12.30 -24.29 18.31
N LEU A 11 -11.89 -24.40 17.04
CA LEU A 11 -10.62 -24.99 16.65
C LEU A 11 -9.47 -24.02 16.92
N THR A 12 -8.31 -24.59 17.27
CA THR A 12 -7.04 -23.84 17.36
C THR A 12 -6.51 -23.50 15.96
N VAL A 13 -5.56 -22.56 15.89
CA VAL A 13 -4.86 -22.22 14.64
C VAL A 13 -4.21 -23.48 14.04
N ARG A 14 -3.54 -24.27 14.84
CA ARG A 14 -2.92 -25.55 14.45
C ARG A 14 -3.93 -26.50 13.84
N GLU A 15 -5.05 -26.73 14.51
CA GLU A 15 -6.10 -27.65 14.05
C GLU A 15 -6.71 -27.19 12.73
N HIS A 16 -6.89 -25.86 12.53
CA HIS A 16 -7.34 -25.33 11.24
C HIS A 16 -6.34 -25.63 10.12
N VAL A 17 -5.06 -25.35 10.31
CA VAL A 17 -4.04 -25.61 9.30
C VAL A 17 -3.94 -27.10 9.00
N GLN A 18 -3.99 -27.98 10.01
CA GLN A 18 -3.98 -29.43 9.82
C GLN A 18 -5.21 -29.93 9.07
N LEU A 19 -6.39 -29.42 9.42
CA LEU A 19 -7.64 -29.76 8.72
C LEU A 19 -7.55 -29.38 7.24
N PHE A 20 -7.12 -28.16 6.93
CA PHE A 20 -6.98 -27.72 5.55
C PHE A 20 -5.86 -28.46 4.81
N SER A 21 -4.76 -28.80 5.48
CA SER A 21 -3.71 -29.65 4.93
C SER A 21 -4.24 -30.99 4.41
N SER A 22 -5.22 -31.57 5.11
CA SER A 22 -5.78 -32.87 4.74
C SER A 22 -6.54 -32.87 3.40
N TYR A 23 -6.89 -31.68 2.87
CA TYR A 23 -7.59 -31.56 1.57
C TYR A 23 -6.63 -31.58 0.38
N TYR A 24 -5.31 -31.51 0.61
CA TYR A 24 -4.32 -31.44 -0.46
C TYR A 24 -3.38 -32.65 -0.43
N PRO A 25 -2.98 -33.18 -1.59
CA PRO A 25 -2.11 -34.35 -1.67
C PRO A 25 -0.66 -34.06 -1.24
N ALA A 26 -0.21 -32.81 -1.38
CA ALA A 26 1.15 -32.37 -1.06
C ALA A 26 1.12 -30.98 -0.40
N PRO A 27 0.58 -30.86 0.83
CA PRO A 27 0.50 -29.56 1.50
C PRO A 27 1.87 -29.10 1.98
N LEU A 28 2.03 -27.80 2.20
CA LEU A 28 3.19 -27.27 2.90
C LEU A 28 3.26 -27.83 4.33
N PRO A 29 4.47 -28.07 4.86
CA PRO A 29 4.65 -28.44 6.26
C PRO A 29 4.03 -27.42 7.22
N LEU A 30 3.36 -27.90 8.28
CA LEU A 30 2.69 -27.03 9.26
C LEU A 30 3.59 -25.91 9.79
N ALA A 31 4.82 -26.24 10.18
CA ALA A 31 5.78 -25.23 10.67
C ALA A 31 6.06 -24.14 9.63
N ARG A 32 6.15 -24.51 8.35
CA ARG A 32 6.37 -23.59 7.24
C ARG A 32 5.19 -22.63 7.08
N VAL A 33 3.96 -23.16 7.11
CA VAL A 33 2.72 -22.38 6.99
C VAL A 33 2.60 -21.39 8.15
N LEU A 34 2.83 -21.86 9.38
CA LEU A 34 2.78 -21.00 10.57
C LEU A 34 3.85 -19.90 10.51
N GLY A 35 5.07 -20.22 10.07
CA GLY A 35 6.15 -19.25 9.90
C GLY A 35 5.83 -18.17 8.88
N LEU A 36 5.38 -18.56 7.67
CA LEU A 36 4.99 -17.62 6.61
C LEU A 36 3.87 -16.66 7.06
N ALA A 37 2.94 -17.17 7.88
CA ALA A 37 1.82 -16.37 8.38
C ALA A 37 2.13 -15.65 9.72
N GLY A 38 3.30 -15.89 10.34
CA GLY A 38 3.68 -15.34 11.64
C GLY A 38 2.75 -15.78 12.77
N LEU A 39 2.35 -17.06 12.78
CA LEU A 39 1.36 -17.63 13.69
C LEU A 39 1.95 -18.63 14.70
N GLU A 40 3.26 -18.79 14.77
CA GLU A 40 3.92 -19.79 15.62
C GLU A 40 3.50 -19.67 17.08
N ALA A 41 3.55 -18.45 17.63
CA ALA A 41 3.17 -18.17 19.02
C ALA A 41 1.66 -18.30 19.28
N LEU A 42 0.85 -18.35 18.23
CA LEU A 42 -0.61 -18.41 18.31
C LEU A 42 -1.16 -19.79 17.96
N SER A 43 -0.30 -20.76 17.66
CA SER A 43 -0.70 -22.07 17.12
C SER A 43 -1.72 -22.80 17.97
N GLU A 44 -1.64 -22.69 19.29
CA GLU A 44 -2.53 -23.33 20.26
C GLU A 44 -3.74 -22.45 20.67
N ARG A 45 -3.82 -21.21 20.18
CA ARG A 45 -4.98 -20.34 20.47
C ARG A 45 -6.16 -20.72 19.61
N ARG A 46 -7.35 -20.67 20.19
CA ARG A 46 -8.60 -20.88 19.46
C ARG A 46 -8.89 -19.69 18.53
N TYR A 47 -9.41 -19.98 17.34
CA TYR A 47 -9.73 -18.94 16.34
C TYR A 47 -10.67 -17.88 16.88
N GLY A 48 -11.68 -18.26 17.68
CA GLY A 48 -12.62 -17.33 18.29
C GLY A 48 -11.98 -16.31 19.24
N ALA A 49 -10.81 -16.63 19.83
CA ALA A 49 -10.09 -15.76 20.74
C ALA A 49 -9.04 -14.85 20.05
N LEU A 50 -8.98 -14.88 18.71
CA LEU A 50 -8.05 -14.09 17.91
C LEU A 50 -8.62 -12.71 17.60
N SER A 51 -7.74 -11.72 17.54
CA SER A 51 -8.04 -10.38 16.99
C SER A 51 -8.34 -10.44 15.49
N GLY A 52 -8.88 -9.36 14.92
CA GLY A 52 -9.16 -9.27 13.47
C GLY A 52 -7.92 -9.52 12.61
N GLY A 53 -6.80 -8.88 12.93
CA GLY A 53 -5.55 -9.06 12.19
C GLY A 53 -4.93 -10.46 12.37
N GLU A 54 -5.07 -11.08 13.56
CA GLU A 54 -4.65 -12.47 13.78
C GLU A 54 -5.52 -13.43 12.95
N ARG A 55 -6.83 -13.22 12.89
CA ARG A 55 -7.75 -14.01 12.03
C ARG A 55 -7.40 -13.87 10.56
N GLN A 56 -7.04 -12.67 10.11
CA GLN A 56 -6.61 -12.43 8.74
C GLN A 56 -5.35 -13.24 8.40
N ARG A 57 -4.38 -13.32 9.32
CA ARG A 57 -3.18 -14.15 9.15
C ARG A 57 -3.51 -15.65 9.11
N VAL A 58 -4.49 -16.11 9.89
CA VAL A 58 -4.97 -17.50 9.79
C VAL A 58 -5.58 -17.76 8.41
N GLN A 59 -6.41 -16.86 7.89
CA GLN A 59 -6.98 -17.01 6.55
C GLN A 59 -5.89 -17.07 5.46
N PHE A 60 -4.84 -16.27 5.61
CA PHE A 60 -3.67 -16.36 4.75
C PHE A 60 -2.99 -17.73 4.85
N ALA A 61 -2.77 -18.24 6.08
CA ALA A 61 -2.21 -19.57 6.30
C ALA A 61 -3.04 -20.67 5.59
N LEU A 62 -4.37 -20.59 5.68
CA LEU A 62 -5.27 -21.53 5.01
C LEU A 62 -5.22 -21.40 3.48
N ALA A 63 -4.97 -20.20 2.96
CA ALA A 63 -4.84 -19.99 1.52
C ALA A 63 -3.55 -20.55 0.93
N ILE A 64 -2.47 -20.59 1.71
CA ILE A 64 -1.15 -21.06 1.23
C ILE A 64 -0.87 -22.53 1.54
N VAL A 65 -1.64 -23.17 2.43
CA VAL A 65 -1.35 -24.53 2.92
C VAL A 65 -1.24 -25.55 1.80
N GLY A 66 -2.03 -25.41 0.73
CA GLY A 66 -1.99 -26.28 -0.44
C GLY A 66 -0.86 -26.03 -1.42
N ASP A 67 0.08 -25.16 -1.08
CA ASP A 67 1.20 -24.74 -1.96
C ASP A 67 0.75 -24.27 -3.36
N PRO A 68 -0.20 -23.32 -3.47
CA PRO A 68 -0.75 -22.94 -4.77
C PRO A 68 0.29 -22.22 -5.63
N ALA A 69 0.26 -22.51 -6.96
CA ALA A 69 1.07 -21.78 -7.93
C ALA A 69 0.59 -20.33 -8.13
N LEU A 70 -0.70 -20.07 -7.89
CA LEU A 70 -1.33 -18.75 -8.01
C LEU A 70 -2.17 -18.47 -6.76
N LEU A 71 -1.96 -17.31 -6.15
CA LEU A 71 -2.64 -16.86 -4.95
C LEU A 71 -3.43 -15.58 -5.23
N PHE A 72 -4.72 -15.57 -4.88
CA PHE A 72 -5.58 -14.39 -4.95
C PHE A 72 -5.82 -13.85 -3.53
N LEU A 73 -5.49 -12.59 -3.31
CA LEU A 73 -5.64 -11.91 -2.03
C LEU A 73 -6.48 -10.64 -2.22
N ASP A 74 -7.60 -10.57 -1.52
CA ASP A 74 -8.49 -9.41 -1.56
C ASP A 74 -8.35 -8.64 -0.24
N GLU A 75 -7.83 -7.40 -0.32
CA GLU A 75 -7.58 -6.51 0.82
C GLU A 75 -6.92 -7.22 2.02
N PRO A 76 -5.77 -7.90 1.83
CA PRO A 76 -5.28 -8.87 2.81
C PRO A 76 -4.76 -8.24 4.10
N THR A 77 -4.48 -6.94 4.13
CA THR A 77 -3.86 -6.23 5.28
C THR A 77 -4.84 -5.39 6.09
N VAL A 78 -6.11 -5.35 5.69
CA VAL A 78 -7.17 -4.68 6.45
C VAL A 78 -7.23 -5.26 7.86
N ALA A 79 -7.30 -4.39 8.87
CA ALA A 79 -7.31 -4.72 10.30
C ALA A 79 -5.99 -5.29 10.86
N MET A 80 -4.89 -5.28 10.11
CA MET A 80 -3.56 -5.62 10.64
C MET A 80 -2.88 -4.40 11.27
N ASP A 81 -2.26 -4.61 12.43
CA ASP A 81 -1.30 -3.65 12.98
C ASP A 81 0.00 -3.61 12.16
N VAL A 82 0.86 -2.62 12.43
CA VAL A 82 2.09 -2.38 11.67
C VAL A 82 3.01 -3.60 11.69
N GLU A 83 3.17 -4.28 12.83
CA GLU A 83 4.06 -5.43 12.96
C GLU A 83 3.51 -6.64 12.21
N SER A 84 2.23 -6.95 12.39
CA SER A 84 1.53 -8.01 11.66
C SER A 84 1.60 -7.82 10.16
N ARG A 85 1.44 -6.58 9.69
CA ARG A 85 1.53 -6.20 8.28
C ARG A 85 2.94 -6.45 7.73
N ARG A 86 3.99 -6.05 8.47
CA ARG A 86 5.38 -6.30 8.05
C ARG A 86 5.67 -7.80 7.92
N ARG A 87 5.22 -8.62 8.87
CA ARG A 87 5.38 -10.08 8.82
C ARG A 87 4.63 -10.69 7.64
N PHE A 88 3.39 -10.26 7.41
CA PHE A 88 2.58 -10.70 6.27
C PHE A 88 3.30 -10.41 4.95
N TRP A 89 3.81 -9.20 4.75
CA TRP A 89 4.54 -8.85 3.53
C TRP A 89 5.86 -9.59 3.37
N SER A 90 6.52 -9.93 4.46
CA SER A 90 7.70 -10.81 4.40
C SER A 90 7.35 -12.20 3.87
N GLY A 91 6.25 -12.79 4.34
CA GLY A 91 5.76 -14.07 3.84
C GLY A 91 5.34 -14.03 2.37
N ILE A 92 4.70 -12.94 1.94
CA ILE A 92 4.33 -12.71 0.52
C ILE A 92 5.57 -12.65 -0.37
N ARG A 93 6.61 -11.90 0.04
CA ARG A 93 7.87 -11.83 -0.72
C ARG A 93 8.54 -13.19 -0.82
N GLU A 94 8.60 -13.93 0.28
CA GLU A 94 9.19 -15.27 0.29
C GLU A 94 8.47 -16.24 -0.68
N LEU A 95 7.14 -16.16 -0.77
CA LEU A 95 6.36 -16.94 -1.74
C LEU A 95 6.62 -16.50 -3.18
N ALA A 96 6.71 -15.19 -3.42
CA ALA A 96 7.02 -14.65 -4.74
C ALA A 96 8.42 -15.04 -5.20
N ASP A 97 9.42 -14.95 -4.31
CA ASP A 97 10.81 -15.36 -4.57
C ASP A 97 10.92 -16.87 -4.83
N ALA A 98 10.03 -17.67 -4.24
CA ALA A 98 9.88 -19.09 -4.54
C ALA A 98 9.15 -19.38 -5.87
N GLY A 99 8.83 -18.35 -6.67
CA GLY A 99 8.22 -18.47 -7.99
C GLY A 99 6.69 -18.57 -7.98
N ARG A 100 6.01 -18.24 -6.87
CA ARG A 100 4.55 -18.22 -6.83
C ARG A 100 4.02 -16.91 -7.44
N SER A 101 2.94 -17.01 -8.23
CA SER A 101 2.24 -15.83 -8.74
C SER A 101 1.24 -15.34 -7.70
N ILE A 102 1.25 -14.03 -7.42
CA ILE A 102 0.37 -13.43 -6.41
C ILE A 102 -0.38 -12.27 -7.07
N LEU A 103 -1.71 -12.36 -7.07
CA LEU A 103 -2.60 -11.27 -7.44
C LEU A 103 -3.28 -10.76 -6.18
N LEU A 104 -3.09 -9.50 -5.87
CA LEU A 104 -3.73 -8.86 -4.73
C LEU A 104 -4.49 -7.61 -5.14
N THR A 105 -5.58 -7.32 -4.42
CA THR A 105 -6.27 -6.04 -4.47
C THR A 105 -5.95 -5.26 -3.20
N THR A 106 -5.76 -3.96 -3.32
CA THR A 106 -5.61 -3.07 -2.17
C THR A 106 -6.01 -1.64 -2.54
N HIS A 107 -6.55 -0.91 -1.58
CA HIS A 107 -6.69 0.54 -1.65
C HIS A 107 -5.53 1.27 -0.96
N GLN A 108 -4.61 0.55 -0.33
CA GLN A 108 -3.41 1.10 0.30
C GLN A 108 -2.28 1.17 -0.74
N LEU A 109 -2.24 2.28 -1.47
CA LEU A 109 -1.35 2.44 -2.63
C LEU A 109 0.12 2.42 -2.26
N GLU A 110 0.47 2.83 -1.02
CA GLU A 110 1.84 2.73 -0.50
C GLU A 110 2.34 1.28 -0.40
N GLU A 111 1.44 0.35 -0.03
CA GLU A 111 1.77 -1.07 0.02
C GLU A 111 2.02 -1.64 -1.38
N ALA A 112 1.15 -1.29 -2.33
CA ALA A 112 1.32 -1.68 -3.72
C ALA A 112 2.66 -1.14 -4.29
N ASP A 113 3.00 0.11 -3.98
CA ASP A 113 4.25 0.74 -4.40
C ASP A 113 5.50 0.00 -3.87
N ALA A 114 5.44 -0.49 -2.64
CA ALA A 114 6.58 -1.14 -1.99
C ALA A 114 6.81 -2.59 -2.44
N ILE A 115 5.81 -3.27 -3.02
CA ILE A 115 5.84 -4.73 -3.16
C ILE A 115 5.53 -5.19 -4.57
N ALA A 116 4.63 -4.50 -5.29
CA ALA A 116 4.16 -4.96 -6.57
C ALA A 116 5.24 -4.82 -7.66
N SER A 117 5.45 -5.87 -8.44
CA SER A 117 6.25 -5.80 -9.67
C SER A 117 5.45 -5.22 -10.85
N ARG A 118 4.13 -5.34 -10.81
CA ARG A 118 3.18 -4.81 -11.79
C ARG A 118 1.93 -4.36 -11.06
N ALA A 119 1.37 -3.22 -11.46
CA ALA A 119 0.13 -2.68 -10.90
C ALA A 119 -0.86 -2.38 -12.02
N VAL A 120 -2.13 -2.71 -11.78
CA VAL A 120 -3.24 -2.41 -12.68
C VAL A 120 -4.19 -1.46 -11.96
N VAL A 121 -4.36 -0.28 -12.51
CA VAL A 121 -5.28 0.74 -11.97
C VAL A 121 -6.64 0.59 -12.65
N LEU A 122 -7.66 0.35 -11.83
CA LEU A 122 -9.04 0.18 -12.27
C LEU A 122 -9.91 1.32 -11.73
N ALA A 123 -10.66 1.97 -12.61
CA ALA A 123 -11.70 2.90 -12.21
C ALA A 123 -12.87 2.86 -13.19
N GLN A 124 -14.09 3.02 -12.70
CA GLN A 124 -15.33 3.04 -13.48
C GLN A 124 -15.47 1.83 -14.43
N GLY A 125 -15.02 0.65 -13.99
CA GLY A 125 -15.06 -0.60 -14.77
C GLY A 125 -14.06 -0.67 -15.93
N ARG A 126 -13.05 0.21 -15.97
CA ARG A 126 -12.02 0.27 -17.02
C ARG A 126 -10.63 0.19 -16.45
N VAL A 127 -9.71 -0.38 -17.22
CA VAL A 127 -8.27 -0.34 -16.92
C VAL A 127 -7.75 1.03 -17.36
N LEU A 128 -7.28 1.84 -16.41
CA LEU A 128 -6.71 3.16 -16.67
C LEU A 128 -5.19 3.08 -16.86
N ALA A 129 -4.53 2.19 -16.15
CA ALA A 129 -3.11 1.95 -16.29
C ALA A 129 -2.79 0.47 -16.00
N ASP A 130 -1.78 -0.05 -16.67
CA ASP A 130 -1.21 -1.37 -16.49
C ASP A 130 0.28 -1.25 -16.76
N ASP A 131 1.08 -1.24 -15.67
CA ASP A 131 2.53 -0.97 -15.74
C ASP A 131 3.19 -1.33 -14.40
N THR A 132 4.50 -1.14 -14.31
CA THR A 132 5.19 -1.13 -13.01
C THR A 132 4.73 0.05 -12.15
N PRO A 133 4.80 -0.04 -10.80
CA PRO A 133 4.52 1.11 -9.94
C PRO A 133 5.31 2.37 -10.34
N ALA A 134 6.58 2.22 -10.72
CA ALA A 134 7.42 3.30 -11.20
C ALA A 134 6.89 3.91 -12.50
N GLY A 135 6.46 3.09 -13.46
CA GLY A 135 5.87 3.54 -14.73
C GLY A 135 4.55 4.29 -14.53
N ILE A 136 3.71 3.82 -13.60
CA ILE A 136 2.46 4.52 -13.24
C ILE A 136 2.76 5.88 -12.61
N LYS A 137 3.71 5.94 -11.67
CA LYS A 137 4.13 7.21 -11.03
C LYS A 137 4.66 8.24 -12.03
N GLN A 138 5.35 7.79 -13.07
CA GLN A 138 5.83 8.69 -14.15
C GLN A 138 4.69 9.33 -14.96
N ARG A 139 3.50 8.75 -14.94
CA ARG A 139 2.31 9.33 -15.59
C ARG A 139 1.69 10.47 -14.78
N ALA A 140 1.92 10.49 -13.45
CA ALA A 140 1.60 11.64 -12.62
C ALA A 140 2.58 12.76 -12.94
N ARG A 141 2.09 13.81 -13.60
CA ARG A 141 2.90 14.99 -13.90
C ARG A 141 3.14 15.76 -12.60
N GLY A 142 4.43 16.01 -12.28
CA GLY A 142 4.79 16.88 -11.18
C GLY A 142 5.47 16.17 -10.00
N ARG A 143 5.97 16.99 -9.09
CA ARG A 143 6.59 16.58 -7.83
C ARG A 143 6.00 17.39 -6.68
N LYS A 144 5.99 16.79 -5.51
CA LYS A 144 5.56 17.41 -4.26
C LYS A 144 6.79 17.94 -3.53
N LEU A 145 6.82 19.24 -3.29
CA LEU A 145 7.82 19.87 -2.46
C LEU A 145 7.19 20.15 -1.09
N ARG A 146 7.91 19.85 -0.02
CA ARG A 146 7.52 20.18 1.35
C ARG A 146 8.62 21.05 1.95
N CYS A 147 8.26 22.16 2.55
CA CYS A 147 9.24 23.05 3.19
C CYS A 147 8.57 23.96 4.22
N HIS A 148 9.42 24.64 5.02
CA HIS A 148 9.03 25.82 5.76
C HIS A 148 9.52 27.05 5.01
N THR A 149 8.67 28.05 4.83
CA THR A 149 8.96 29.31 4.13
C THR A 149 8.16 30.46 4.74
N ARG A 150 8.64 31.68 4.53
CA ARG A 150 7.94 32.92 4.91
C ARG A 150 7.03 33.44 3.82
N LEU A 151 7.12 32.88 2.62
CA LEU A 151 6.24 33.28 1.51
C LEU A 151 4.80 32.87 1.81
N SER A 152 3.88 33.77 1.49
CA SER A 152 2.45 33.50 1.54
C SER A 152 2.01 32.49 0.45
N CYS A 153 0.86 31.84 0.64
CA CYS A 153 0.31 30.95 -0.37
C CYS A 153 0.16 31.64 -1.75
N ALA A 154 -0.21 32.92 -1.78
CA ALA A 154 -0.34 33.69 -3.01
C ALA A 154 1.01 33.86 -3.73
N GLU A 155 2.07 34.14 -2.99
CA GLU A 155 3.42 34.26 -3.56
C GLU A 155 3.96 32.91 -4.04
N LEU A 156 3.65 31.81 -3.32
CA LEU A 156 4.01 30.45 -3.71
C LEU A 156 3.27 30.00 -4.97
N HIS A 157 1.99 30.33 -5.13
CA HIS A 157 1.25 30.11 -6.38
C HIS A 157 1.82 30.84 -7.57
N GLY A 158 2.47 32.00 -7.35
CA GLY A 158 3.15 32.78 -8.38
C GLY A 158 4.52 32.21 -8.80
N LEU A 159 5.01 31.12 -8.20
CA LEU A 159 6.25 30.47 -8.62
C LEU A 159 6.05 29.64 -9.91
N PRO A 160 7.09 29.56 -10.75
CA PRO A 160 6.99 28.82 -12.01
C PRO A 160 6.76 27.32 -11.76
N GLY A 161 5.79 26.75 -12.45
CA GLY A 161 5.47 25.32 -12.40
C GLY A 161 4.54 24.91 -11.26
N VAL A 162 4.21 25.79 -10.33
CA VAL A 162 3.30 25.50 -9.21
C VAL A 162 1.86 25.35 -9.71
N GLN A 163 1.23 24.24 -9.31
CA GLN A 163 -0.17 23.94 -9.59
C GLN A 163 -1.03 24.11 -8.34
N GLN A 164 -0.52 23.71 -7.20
CA GLN A 164 -1.26 23.72 -5.94
C GLN A 164 -0.33 24.00 -4.76
N VAL A 165 -0.83 24.72 -3.77
CA VAL A 165 -0.16 24.99 -2.49
C VAL A 165 -1.13 24.62 -1.38
N ILE A 166 -0.67 23.83 -0.41
CA ILE A 166 -1.46 23.38 0.75
C ILE A 166 -0.66 23.71 2.01
N GLU A 167 -1.25 24.50 2.89
CA GLU A 167 -0.68 24.70 4.24
C GLU A 167 -0.88 23.45 5.09
N GLN A 168 0.15 23.08 5.83
CA GLN A 168 0.12 21.95 6.74
C GLN A 168 0.18 22.41 8.20
N THR A 169 -0.31 21.55 9.09
CA THR A 169 -0.21 21.79 10.53
C THR A 169 1.25 21.96 10.92
N GLY A 170 1.57 23.02 11.68
CA GLY A 170 2.95 23.33 12.11
C GLY A 170 3.73 24.29 11.21
N GLY A 171 3.05 24.97 10.26
CA GLY A 171 3.66 26.02 9.42
C GLY A 171 4.51 25.50 8.25
N ALA A 172 4.46 24.21 7.96
CA ALA A 172 5.01 23.66 6.74
C ALA A 172 4.05 23.89 5.57
N VAL A 173 4.58 24.05 4.37
CA VAL A 173 3.81 24.11 3.13
C VAL A 173 4.13 22.94 2.22
N SER A 174 3.11 22.44 1.54
CA SER A 174 3.23 21.44 0.50
C SER A 174 2.90 22.08 -0.85
N ILE A 175 3.83 22.02 -1.78
CA ILE A 175 3.74 22.65 -3.09
C ILE A 175 3.73 21.52 -4.14
N HIS A 176 2.70 21.45 -4.95
CA HIS A 176 2.64 20.56 -6.11
C HIS A 176 3.14 21.31 -7.34
N SER A 177 4.21 20.85 -7.97
CA SER A 177 4.84 21.51 -9.10
C SER A 177 5.09 20.58 -10.27
N LEU A 178 4.77 21.03 -11.49
CA LEU A 178 5.09 20.32 -12.73
C LEU A 178 6.58 20.41 -13.13
N ASP A 179 7.29 21.43 -12.61
CA ASP A 179 8.72 21.65 -12.84
C ASP A 179 9.39 21.98 -11.51
N SER A 180 9.65 20.95 -10.74
CA SER A 180 10.22 21.08 -9.39
C SER A 180 11.55 21.84 -9.38
N ASP A 181 12.37 21.67 -10.41
CA ASP A 181 13.70 22.26 -10.46
C ASP A 181 13.63 23.79 -10.64
N ARG A 182 12.71 24.26 -11.51
CA ARG A 182 12.44 25.71 -11.65
C ARG A 182 11.76 26.28 -10.42
N THR A 183 10.80 25.54 -9.85
CA THR A 183 10.11 25.97 -8.63
C THR A 183 11.07 26.12 -7.46
N VAL A 184 11.95 25.16 -7.23
CA VAL A 184 12.94 25.20 -6.14
C VAL A 184 13.89 26.38 -6.31
N ARG A 185 14.42 26.61 -7.51
CA ARG A 185 15.30 27.76 -7.75
C ARG A 185 14.59 29.07 -7.44
N ALA A 186 13.40 29.28 -7.97
CA ALA A 186 12.63 30.48 -7.73
C ALA A 186 12.20 30.65 -6.27
N LEU A 187 11.92 29.54 -5.56
CA LEU A 187 11.61 29.53 -4.15
C LEU A 187 12.81 30.02 -3.31
N LEU A 188 13.99 29.45 -3.55
CA LEU A 188 15.23 29.80 -2.82
C LEU A 188 15.73 31.21 -3.15
N GLU A 189 15.51 31.70 -4.37
CA GLU A 189 15.80 33.07 -4.77
C GLU A 189 14.93 34.11 -4.04
N ARG A 190 13.65 33.76 -3.78
CA ARG A 190 12.70 34.68 -3.11
C ARG A 190 12.74 34.60 -1.60
N ASP A 191 13.07 33.43 -1.05
CA ASP A 191 13.16 33.22 0.39
C ASP A 191 14.39 32.39 0.76
N ALA A 192 15.45 33.05 1.16
CA ALA A 192 16.67 32.41 1.64
C ALA A 192 16.51 31.70 3.00
N SER A 193 15.36 31.87 3.69
CA SER A 193 15.08 31.23 4.98
C SER A 193 14.38 29.87 4.84
N VAL A 194 14.14 29.41 3.63
CA VAL A 194 13.56 28.08 3.37
C VAL A 194 14.34 27.01 4.12
N SER A 195 13.62 26.18 4.84
CA SER A 195 14.20 25.09 5.63
C SER A 195 13.38 23.79 5.50
N GLN A 196 14.00 22.68 5.85
CA GLN A 196 13.39 21.35 5.76
C GLN A 196 12.78 21.07 4.37
N LEU A 197 13.49 21.48 3.31
CA LEU A 197 13.04 21.24 1.95
C LEU A 197 13.19 19.75 1.60
N GLU A 198 12.08 19.13 1.34
CA GLU A 198 11.98 17.74 0.84
C GLU A 198 11.31 17.76 -0.53
N ILE A 199 11.81 16.96 -1.46
CA ILE A 199 11.23 16.79 -2.80
C ILE A 199 10.88 15.34 -2.98
N HIS A 200 9.58 15.06 -3.07
CA HIS A 200 9.08 13.73 -3.31
C HIS A 200 8.58 13.61 -4.76
N SER A 201 8.94 12.50 -5.40
CA SER A 201 8.24 12.11 -6.64
C SER A 201 6.77 11.86 -6.29
N ALA A 202 5.88 12.08 -7.24
CA ALA A 202 4.49 11.68 -7.08
C ALA A 202 4.43 10.19 -6.68
N GLY A 203 3.69 9.89 -5.61
CA GLY A 203 3.40 8.54 -5.19
C GLY A 203 2.38 7.87 -6.13
N LEU A 204 2.07 6.60 -5.87
CA LEU A 204 0.97 5.93 -6.59
C LEU A 204 -0.38 6.59 -6.32
N GLU A 205 -0.56 7.23 -5.16
CA GLU A 205 -1.80 7.92 -4.80
C GLU A 205 -2.03 9.15 -5.72
N GLU A 206 -1.02 10.00 -5.87
CA GLU A 206 -1.11 11.15 -6.77
C GLU A 206 -1.28 10.71 -8.23
N ALA A 207 -0.61 9.63 -8.63
CA ALA A 207 -0.77 9.06 -9.95
C ALA A 207 -2.19 8.51 -10.17
N PHE A 208 -2.75 7.85 -9.17
CA PHE A 208 -4.13 7.36 -9.19
C PHE A 208 -5.14 8.52 -9.31
N LEU A 209 -4.99 9.57 -8.49
CA LEU A 209 -5.84 10.75 -8.55
C LEU A 209 -5.76 11.46 -9.92
N ALA A 210 -4.56 11.58 -10.46
CA ALA A 210 -4.35 12.16 -11.80
C ALA A 210 -4.99 11.32 -12.91
N LEU A 211 -4.96 10.00 -12.81
CA LEU A 211 -5.55 9.10 -13.80
C LEU A 211 -7.08 9.01 -13.70
N THR A 212 -7.63 9.15 -12.50
CA THR A 212 -9.07 9.04 -12.26
C THR A 212 -9.84 10.37 -12.46
N GLY A 213 -9.14 11.49 -12.63
CA GLY A 213 -9.74 12.84 -12.68
C GLY A 213 -10.28 13.32 -11.32
N ALA A 214 -10.11 12.56 -10.26
CA ALA A 214 -10.63 12.91 -8.92
C ALA A 214 -9.90 14.10 -8.27
N GLY A 215 -8.79 14.55 -8.86
CA GLY A 215 -8.04 15.73 -8.39
C GLY A 215 -8.69 17.07 -8.74
N GLU A 216 -9.55 17.12 -9.75
CA GLU A 216 -10.19 18.37 -10.19
C GLU A 216 -11.47 18.71 -9.42
N GLU A 217 -12.18 17.72 -8.87
CA GLU A 217 -13.42 17.95 -8.12
C GLU A 217 -13.21 18.49 -6.70
N GLN A 218 -12.07 18.23 -6.06
CA GLN A 218 -11.79 18.72 -4.72
C GLN A 218 -11.30 20.19 -4.69
N ALA A 219 -10.88 20.75 -5.80
CA ALA A 219 -10.46 22.14 -5.90
C ALA A 219 -11.64 23.13 -6.09
N HIS A 220 -12.88 22.64 -6.29
CA HIS A 220 -14.07 23.48 -6.52
C HIS A 220 -15.03 23.57 -5.31
N VAL A 221 -14.70 22.98 -4.17
CA VAL A 221 -15.53 22.98 -2.94
C VAL A 221 -14.72 23.49 -1.74
N ALA A 222 -14.04 24.62 -1.90
CA ALA A 222 -13.45 25.38 -0.78
C ALA A 222 -13.62 26.88 -1.00
#